data_65031e8509b6eb3cb4e773febfde1b9d
#
_entry.id   65031e8509b6eb3cb4e773febfde1b9d
#
_cell.length_a   1.000
_cell.length_b   1.000
_cell.length_c   1.000
_cell.angle_alpha   90.00
_cell.angle_beta   90.00
_cell.angle_gamma   90.00
#
_symmetry.space_group_name_H-M   'P 1'
#
loop_
_entity.id
_entity.type
_entity.pdbx_description
1 polymer ?
#
loop_
_entity_poly.entity_id
_entity_poly.type
_entity_poly.pdbx_seq_one_letter_code
_entity_poly.pdbx_strand_id
1 'polypeptide(L)'
;MRTLPDIENPLQPLERAVSDVLIPSLIGRNCSEAERDLVALPVRMGDLGLTNPSVIADAEYTGSIRVRAPLVSKIEAQCHETPEEAEVQRLVYAIRKEKDDGLKEELEEVKAMLPDKTQRAVDLACEKGASNWLTFIPLKDMDFDLNKREFRDHFFIS
;
A
#
# COMPACT_ATOMS: atom_id res chain seq x y z
N MET A 1 2.38 11.29 5.52
CA MET A 1 2.30 12.60 4.85
C MET A 1 3.65 12.92 4.23
N ARG A 2 3.71 13.23 2.95
CA ARG A 2 4.95 13.49 2.21
C ARG A 2 5.02 14.95 1.82
N THR A 3 6.08 15.62 2.19
CA THR A 3 6.23 17.05 2.01
C THR A 3 7.54 17.45 1.34
N LEU A 4 8.39 16.48 1.06
CA LEU A 4 9.71 16.71 0.44
C LEU A 4 9.76 16.05 -0.94
N PRO A 5 10.29 16.75 -1.96
CA PRO A 5 10.60 16.16 -3.26
C PRO A 5 11.85 15.28 -3.19
N ASP A 6 12.07 14.47 -4.21
CA ASP A 6 13.31 13.75 -4.52
C ASP A 6 13.85 12.90 -3.34
N ILE A 7 12.93 12.24 -2.60
CA ILE A 7 13.31 11.42 -1.44
C ILE A 7 13.39 9.91 -1.75
N GLU A 8 13.24 9.48 -3.00
CA GLU A 8 13.31 8.08 -3.41
C GLU A 8 14.67 7.47 -3.04
N ASN A 9 15.76 8.16 -3.35
CA ASN A 9 17.12 7.69 -3.04
C ASN A 9 17.38 7.56 -1.53
N PRO A 10 17.06 8.55 -0.69
CA PRO A 10 17.10 8.39 0.78
C PRO A 10 16.27 7.24 1.34
N LEU A 11 15.21 6.81 0.65
CA LEU A 11 14.35 5.71 1.08
C LEU A 11 14.82 4.32 0.63
N GLN A 12 15.79 4.23 -0.29
CA GLN A 12 16.34 2.96 -0.76
C GLN A 12 16.90 2.04 0.35
N PRO A 13 17.62 2.54 1.39
CA PRO A 13 18.06 1.67 2.47
C PRO A 13 16.88 1.05 3.25
N LEU A 14 15.77 1.79 3.41
CA LEU A 14 14.56 1.27 4.04
C LEU A 14 13.92 0.18 3.17
N GLU A 15 13.78 0.41 1.86
CA GLU A 15 13.25 -0.60 0.95
C GLU A 15 14.10 -1.88 0.96
N ARG A 16 15.42 -1.77 0.95
CA ARG A 16 16.31 -2.94 1.06
C ARG A 16 16.11 -3.69 2.38
N ALA A 17 15.93 -2.98 3.48
CA ALA A 17 15.66 -3.63 4.77
C ALA A 17 14.30 -4.37 4.77
N VAL A 18 13.31 -3.83 4.07
CA VAL A 18 12.00 -4.49 3.92
C VAL A 18 12.11 -5.71 2.99
N SER A 19 12.67 -5.57 1.79
CA SER A 19 12.71 -6.62 0.78
C SER A 19 13.70 -7.75 1.13
N ASP A 20 14.87 -7.42 1.71
CA ASP A 20 15.95 -8.39 1.91
C ASP A 20 15.92 -9.03 3.31
N VAL A 21 15.25 -8.41 4.28
CA VAL A 21 15.24 -8.88 5.67
C VAL A 21 13.84 -9.17 6.18
N LEU A 22 12.94 -8.16 6.12
CA LEU A 22 11.62 -8.30 6.74
C LEU A 22 10.77 -9.34 6.00
N ILE A 23 10.58 -9.16 4.70
CA ILE A 23 9.72 -10.05 3.91
C ILE A 23 10.22 -11.50 3.93
N PRO A 24 11.51 -11.81 3.68
CA PRO A 24 12.02 -13.18 3.81
C PRO A 24 11.85 -13.78 5.19
N SER A 25 11.92 -12.95 6.24
CA SER A 25 11.67 -13.42 7.62
C SER A 25 10.22 -13.82 7.85
N LEU A 26 9.26 -13.10 7.24
CA LEU A 26 7.84 -13.38 7.33
C LEU A 26 7.46 -14.63 6.54
N ILE A 27 7.82 -14.69 5.26
CA ILE A 27 7.41 -15.78 4.36
C ILE A 27 8.32 -17.01 4.43
N GLY A 28 9.54 -16.88 4.97
CA GLY A 28 10.49 -17.99 5.16
C GLY A 28 11.38 -18.30 3.97
N ARG A 29 11.32 -17.51 2.90
CA ARG A 29 12.15 -17.57 1.69
C ARG A 29 12.32 -16.19 1.07
N ASN A 30 13.24 -16.08 0.12
CA ASN A 30 13.31 -14.87 -0.71
C ASN A 30 12.08 -14.79 -1.62
N CYS A 31 11.58 -13.59 -1.86
CA CYS A 31 10.52 -13.33 -2.83
C CYS A 31 11.11 -12.86 -4.16
N SER A 32 10.38 -13.13 -5.24
CA SER A 32 10.63 -12.52 -6.55
C SER A 32 10.17 -11.07 -6.57
N GLU A 33 10.53 -10.33 -7.63
CA GLU A 33 10.09 -8.96 -7.83
C GLU A 33 8.56 -8.87 -7.90
N ALA A 34 7.91 -9.73 -8.69
CA ALA A 34 6.44 -9.78 -8.77
C ALA A 34 5.77 -10.08 -7.42
N GLU A 35 6.35 -10.97 -6.60
CA GLU A 35 5.86 -11.23 -5.24
C GLU A 35 6.11 -10.05 -4.31
N ARG A 36 7.20 -9.29 -4.50
CA ARG A 36 7.48 -8.06 -3.75
C ARG A 36 6.43 -6.99 -4.04
N ASP A 37 6.06 -6.82 -5.30
CA ASP A 37 5.03 -5.87 -5.72
C ASP A 37 3.67 -6.29 -5.16
N LEU A 38 3.36 -7.59 -5.20
CA LEU A 38 2.15 -8.14 -4.62
C LEU A 38 2.06 -7.81 -3.11
N VAL A 39 3.13 -8.10 -2.34
CA VAL A 39 3.21 -7.80 -0.89
C VAL A 39 3.05 -6.30 -0.59
N ALA A 40 3.32 -5.43 -1.56
CA ALA A 40 3.12 -3.99 -1.43
C ALA A 40 1.66 -3.56 -1.51
N LEU A 41 0.80 -4.36 -2.14
CA LEU A 41 -0.61 -4.04 -2.30
C LEU A 41 -1.35 -3.95 -0.96
N PRO A 42 -2.39 -3.11 -0.87
CA PRO A 42 -3.16 -2.94 0.36
C PRO A 42 -3.82 -4.22 0.86
N VAL A 43 -3.99 -4.34 2.17
CA VAL A 43 -4.66 -5.48 2.83
C VAL A 43 -6.04 -5.79 2.22
N ARG A 44 -6.80 -4.78 1.77
CA ARG A 44 -8.09 -4.99 1.11
C ARG A 44 -8.00 -5.70 -0.26
N MET A 45 -6.81 -5.78 -0.82
CA MET A 45 -6.48 -6.51 -2.05
C MET A 45 -5.80 -7.86 -1.76
N GLY A 46 -5.88 -8.31 -0.53
CA GLY A 46 -5.43 -9.63 -0.12
C GLY A 46 -3.98 -9.71 0.32
N ASP A 47 -3.29 -8.57 0.53
CA ASP A 47 -1.88 -8.54 0.85
C ASP A 47 -1.50 -7.84 2.16
N LEU A 48 -0.20 -7.70 2.45
CA LEU A 48 0.30 -7.16 3.72
C LEU A 48 0.35 -5.62 3.77
N GLY A 49 0.22 -4.92 2.64
CA GLY A 49 0.34 -3.47 2.59
C GLY A 49 1.75 -2.95 2.88
N LEU A 50 2.78 -3.78 2.67
CA LEU A 50 4.18 -3.39 2.85
C LEU A 50 4.68 -2.60 1.62
N THR A 51 4.10 -1.43 1.40
CA THR A 51 4.38 -0.58 0.24
C THR A 51 5.87 -0.29 0.09
N ASN A 52 6.35 -0.20 -1.16
CA ASN A 52 7.71 0.25 -1.44
C ASN A 52 7.80 1.78 -1.30
N PRO A 53 8.49 2.29 -0.27
CA PRO A 53 8.50 3.72 0.03
C PRO A 53 9.22 4.55 -1.06
N SER A 54 10.16 3.94 -1.78
CA SER A 54 10.88 4.63 -2.87
C SER A 54 9.98 4.84 -4.09
N VAL A 55 9.17 3.83 -4.44
CA VAL A 55 8.27 3.89 -5.61
C VAL A 55 7.12 4.86 -5.39
N ILE A 56 6.51 4.85 -4.19
CA ILE A 56 5.34 5.70 -3.92
C ILE A 56 5.68 7.15 -3.56
N ALA A 57 6.96 7.46 -3.31
CA ALA A 57 7.37 8.76 -2.77
C ALA A 57 6.92 9.94 -3.62
N ASP A 58 7.15 9.91 -4.93
CA ASP A 58 6.80 10.98 -5.85
C ASP A 58 5.28 11.14 -6.02
N ALA A 59 4.55 10.03 -6.15
CA ALA A 59 3.10 10.05 -6.24
C ALA A 59 2.46 10.65 -4.98
N GLU A 60 2.99 10.32 -3.78
CA GLU A 60 2.52 10.88 -2.52
C GLU A 60 2.84 12.38 -2.41
N TYR A 61 4.02 12.81 -2.87
CA TYR A 61 4.41 14.22 -2.91
C TYR A 61 3.50 15.01 -3.85
N THR A 62 3.32 14.54 -5.08
CA THR A 62 2.46 15.16 -6.09
C THR A 62 1.01 15.25 -5.62
N GLY A 63 0.47 14.19 -5.06
CA GLY A 63 -0.86 14.20 -4.45
C GLY A 63 -1.00 15.23 -3.33
N SER A 64 0.01 15.35 -2.48
CA SER A 64 0.06 16.34 -1.40
C SER A 64 0.08 17.79 -1.92
N ILE A 65 0.80 18.07 -3.01
CA ILE A 65 0.79 19.40 -3.67
C ILE A 65 -0.60 19.70 -4.20
N ARG A 66 -1.22 18.77 -4.93
CA ARG A 66 -2.56 18.95 -5.52
C ARG A 66 -3.61 19.29 -4.46
N VAL A 67 -3.59 18.61 -3.30
CA VAL A 67 -4.54 18.90 -2.21
C VAL A 67 -4.32 20.29 -1.60
N ARG A 68 -3.07 20.76 -1.54
CA ARG A 68 -2.73 22.06 -0.94
C ARG A 68 -2.87 23.24 -1.90
N ALA A 69 -2.93 22.99 -3.21
CA ALA A 69 -2.93 24.04 -4.23
C ALA A 69 -4.00 25.13 -4.01
N PRO A 70 -5.26 24.84 -3.64
CA PRO A 70 -6.26 25.88 -3.38
C PRO A 70 -5.86 26.80 -2.23
N LEU A 71 -5.27 26.27 -1.15
CA LEU A 71 -4.80 27.05 -0.01
C LEU A 71 -3.60 27.93 -0.39
N VAL A 72 -2.63 27.37 -1.11
CA VAL A 72 -1.44 28.09 -1.58
C VAL A 72 -1.86 29.26 -2.47
N SER A 73 -2.78 29.05 -3.42
CA SER A 73 -3.30 30.13 -4.29
C SER A 73 -3.97 31.26 -3.50
N LYS A 74 -4.71 30.94 -2.44
CA LYS A 74 -5.32 31.97 -1.56
C LYS A 74 -4.25 32.78 -0.80
N ILE A 75 -3.20 32.11 -0.32
CA ILE A 75 -2.07 32.76 0.37
C ILE A 75 -1.32 33.69 -0.59
N GLU A 76 -1.01 33.23 -1.80
CA GLU A 76 -0.34 34.04 -2.83
C GLU A 76 -1.17 35.25 -3.24
N ALA A 77 -2.48 35.10 -3.34
CA ALA A 77 -3.41 36.18 -3.62
C ALA A 77 -3.66 37.10 -2.40
N GLN A 78 -3.00 36.89 -1.26
CA GLN A 78 -3.22 37.62 0.00
C GLN A 78 -4.70 37.60 0.43
N CYS A 79 -5.44 36.54 0.09
CA CYS A 79 -6.83 36.39 0.45
C CYS A 79 -6.95 35.75 1.84
N HIS A 80 -7.74 36.39 2.72
CA HIS A 80 -7.95 35.92 4.09
C HIS A 80 -9.01 34.81 4.19
N GLU A 81 -9.72 34.51 3.09
CA GLU A 81 -10.70 33.44 3.05
C GLU A 81 -10.00 32.09 2.87
N THR A 82 -10.45 31.09 3.61
CA THR A 82 -10.01 29.71 3.39
C THR A 82 -10.71 29.12 2.16
N PRO A 83 -10.08 28.12 1.46
CA PRO A 83 -10.76 27.38 0.41
C PRO A 83 -12.04 26.72 0.95
N GLU A 84 -13.05 26.57 0.09
CA GLU A 84 -14.25 25.84 0.46
C GLU A 84 -13.92 24.37 0.79
N GLU A 85 -14.45 23.89 1.90
CA GLU A 85 -14.23 22.50 2.34
C GLU A 85 -14.69 21.49 1.25
N ALA A 86 -15.80 21.78 0.58
CA ALA A 86 -16.31 20.93 -0.51
C ALA A 86 -15.33 20.85 -1.69
N GLU A 87 -14.60 21.90 -2.01
CA GLU A 87 -13.56 21.88 -3.04
C GLU A 87 -12.40 20.98 -2.65
N VAL A 88 -11.89 21.15 -1.43
CA VAL A 88 -10.80 20.31 -0.89
C VAL A 88 -11.21 18.84 -0.83
N GLN A 89 -12.43 18.54 -0.38
CA GLN A 89 -12.94 17.16 -0.33
C GLN A 89 -13.06 16.52 -1.72
N ARG A 90 -13.48 17.27 -2.73
CA ARG A 90 -13.52 16.77 -4.12
C ARG A 90 -12.13 16.39 -4.62
N LEU A 91 -11.12 17.23 -4.35
CA LEU A 91 -9.72 16.95 -4.72
C LEU A 91 -9.19 15.70 -4.01
N VAL A 92 -9.42 15.60 -2.70
CA VAL A 92 -9.03 14.42 -1.91
C VAL A 92 -9.69 13.16 -2.46
N TYR A 93 -10.98 13.21 -2.78
CA TYR A 93 -11.70 12.08 -3.36
C TYR A 93 -11.15 11.70 -4.73
N ALA A 94 -10.90 12.66 -5.62
CA ALA A 94 -10.35 12.43 -6.95
C ALA A 94 -8.99 11.73 -6.87
N ILE A 95 -8.08 12.23 -6.02
CA ILE A 95 -6.75 11.65 -5.83
C ILE A 95 -6.83 10.23 -5.25
N ARG A 96 -7.72 10.00 -4.29
CA ARG A 96 -7.94 8.65 -3.74
C ARG A 96 -8.47 7.69 -4.78
N LYS A 97 -9.37 8.13 -5.63
CA LYS A 97 -9.92 7.33 -6.71
C LYS A 97 -8.86 6.99 -7.75
N GLU A 98 -8.05 7.97 -8.18
CA GLU A 98 -6.93 7.73 -9.09
C GLU A 98 -5.95 6.68 -8.54
N LYS A 99 -5.61 6.78 -7.25
CA LYS A 99 -4.76 5.78 -6.59
C LYS A 99 -5.41 4.40 -6.54
N ASP A 100 -6.69 4.33 -6.20
CA ASP A 100 -7.40 3.04 -6.10
C ASP A 100 -7.51 2.36 -7.47
N ASP A 101 -7.75 3.14 -8.51
CA ASP A 101 -7.82 2.63 -9.88
C ASP A 101 -6.44 2.16 -10.36
N GLY A 102 -5.36 2.93 -10.09
CA GLY A 102 -3.98 2.51 -10.37
C GLY A 102 -3.57 1.23 -9.65
N LEU A 103 -3.94 1.07 -8.37
CA LEU A 103 -3.67 -0.16 -7.62
C LEU A 103 -4.41 -1.39 -8.18
N LYS A 104 -5.58 -1.22 -8.77
CA LYS A 104 -6.30 -2.32 -9.45
C LYS A 104 -5.59 -2.72 -10.74
N GLU A 105 -5.12 -1.75 -11.51
CA GLU A 105 -4.34 -2.02 -12.71
C GLU A 105 -3.03 -2.75 -12.37
N GLU A 106 -2.30 -2.27 -11.34
CA GLU A 106 -1.09 -2.89 -10.82
C GLU A 106 -1.34 -4.34 -10.35
N LEU A 107 -2.44 -4.59 -9.64
CA LEU A 107 -2.83 -5.95 -9.22
C LEU A 107 -2.99 -6.88 -10.42
N GLU A 108 -3.67 -6.46 -11.47
CA GLU A 108 -3.88 -7.29 -12.66
C GLU A 108 -2.56 -7.52 -13.43
N GLU A 109 -1.69 -6.52 -13.51
CA GLU A 109 -0.35 -6.67 -14.10
C GLU A 109 0.52 -7.65 -13.32
N VAL A 110 0.58 -7.51 -12.00
CA VAL A 110 1.35 -8.41 -11.13
C VAL A 110 0.78 -9.82 -11.20
N LYS A 111 -0.54 -10.00 -11.17
CA LYS A 111 -1.18 -11.31 -11.31
C LYS A 111 -0.78 -12.00 -12.61
N ALA A 112 -0.73 -11.27 -13.72
CA ALA A 112 -0.33 -11.83 -15.01
C ALA A 112 1.11 -12.39 -15.04
N MET A 113 1.98 -11.92 -14.14
CA MET A 113 3.37 -12.41 -14.01
C MET A 113 3.50 -13.62 -13.07
N LEU A 114 2.46 -13.97 -12.34
CA LEU A 114 2.50 -15.05 -11.35
C LEU A 114 2.04 -16.39 -11.92
N PRO A 115 2.48 -17.52 -11.34
CA PRO A 115 1.96 -18.85 -11.70
C PRO A 115 0.44 -18.98 -11.43
N ASP A 116 -0.27 -19.76 -12.23
CA ASP A 116 -1.73 -19.97 -12.13
C ASP A 116 -2.21 -20.33 -10.71
N LYS A 117 -1.42 -21.13 -9.98
CA LYS A 117 -1.74 -21.49 -8.60
C LYS A 117 -1.76 -20.25 -7.69
N THR A 118 -0.77 -19.39 -7.86
CA THR A 118 -0.65 -18.15 -7.06
C THR A 118 -1.73 -17.14 -7.47
N GLN A 119 -2.03 -17.01 -8.77
CA GLN A 119 -3.14 -16.16 -9.24
C GLN A 119 -4.46 -16.52 -8.56
N ARG A 120 -4.81 -17.81 -8.51
CA ARG A 120 -6.04 -18.27 -7.82
C ARG A 120 -6.03 -17.98 -6.32
N ALA A 121 -4.87 -18.10 -5.67
CA ALA A 121 -4.74 -17.75 -4.26
C ALA A 121 -4.95 -16.25 -4.02
N VAL A 122 -4.41 -15.39 -4.91
CA VAL A 122 -4.64 -13.94 -4.88
C VAL A 122 -6.11 -13.61 -5.08
N ASP A 123 -6.79 -14.26 -6.05
CA ASP A 123 -8.22 -14.05 -6.28
C ASP A 123 -9.06 -14.35 -5.03
N LEU A 124 -8.76 -15.48 -4.37
CA LEU A 124 -9.41 -15.85 -3.10
C LEU A 124 -9.11 -14.85 -1.98
N ALA A 125 -7.87 -14.36 -1.90
CA ALA A 125 -7.47 -13.36 -0.90
C ALA A 125 -8.13 -11.99 -1.13
N CYS A 126 -8.47 -11.66 -2.38
CA CYS A 126 -9.22 -10.45 -2.73
C CYS A 126 -10.73 -10.54 -2.42
N GLU A 127 -11.26 -11.73 -2.10
CA GLU A 127 -12.67 -11.87 -1.74
C GLU A 127 -13.01 -11.07 -0.48
N LYS A 128 -14.24 -10.57 -0.45
CA LYS A 128 -14.71 -9.75 0.67
C LYS A 128 -14.59 -10.49 2.02
N GLY A 129 -13.73 -9.97 2.87
CA GLY A 129 -13.51 -10.51 4.22
C GLY A 129 -12.39 -11.54 4.33
N ALA A 130 -11.81 -12.03 3.23
CA ALA A 130 -10.72 -12.99 3.26
C ALA A 130 -9.50 -12.49 4.05
N SER A 131 -9.17 -11.19 3.93
CA SER A 131 -8.05 -10.56 4.63
C SER A 131 -8.38 -10.02 6.02
N ASN A 132 -9.58 -10.25 6.55
CA ASN A 132 -9.99 -9.69 7.85
C ASN A 132 -9.08 -10.16 9.00
N TRP A 133 -8.50 -11.35 8.92
CA TRP A 133 -7.56 -11.87 9.92
C TRP A 133 -6.31 -10.98 10.10
N LEU A 134 -5.87 -10.24 9.08
CA LEU A 134 -4.76 -9.29 9.16
C LEU A 134 -5.10 -8.03 9.98
N THR A 135 -6.37 -7.77 10.20
CA THR A 135 -6.85 -6.60 10.94
C THR A 135 -7.21 -6.92 12.40
N PHE A 136 -7.19 -8.20 12.79
CA PHE A 136 -7.40 -8.60 14.17
C PHE A 136 -6.20 -8.27 15.04
N ILE A 137 -6.48 -7.73 16.22
CA ILE A 137 -5.44 -7.56 17.25
C ILE A 137 -5.13 -8.96 17.82
N PRO A 138 -3.86 -9.41 17.80
CA PRO A 138 -3.48 -10.71 18.34
C PRO A 138 -3.57 -10.67 19.86
N LEU A 139 -4.70 -11.11 20.40
CA LEU A 139 -4.96 -11.24 21.83
C LEU A 139 -4.74 -12.69 22.26
N LYS A 140 -3.66 -12.92 22.97
CA LYS A 140 -3.22 -14.24 23.42
C LYS A 140 -4.25 -14.93 24.33
N ASP A 141 -4.92 -14.14 25.17
CA ASP A 141 -5.94 -14.63 26.11
C ASP A 141 -7.23 -15.10 25.42
N MET A 142 -7.38 -14.79 24.12
CA MET A 142 -8.53 -15.16 23.29
C MET A 142 -8.16 -16.13 22.15
N ASP A 143 -6.95 -16.69 22.17
CA ASP A 143 -6.40 -17.56 21.12
C ASP A 143 -6.41 -16.92 19.72
N PHE A 144 -6.23 -15.59 19.63
CA PHE A 144 -6.15 -14.85 18.37
C PHE A 144 -4.70 -14.65 17.90
N ASP A 145 -3.72 -15.29 18.56
CA ASP A 145 -2.33 -15.28 18.15
C ASP A 145 -2.07 -16.43 17.16
N LEU A 146 -1.48 -16.10 16.03
CA LEU A 146 -1.01 -17.08 15.06
C LEU A 146 0.44 -17.42 15.33
N ASN A 147 0.77 -18.71 15.33
CA ASN A 147 2.15 -19.12 15.30
C ASN A 147 2.75 -18.87 13.88
N LYS A 148 4.09 -18.97 13.80
CA LYS A 148 4.83 -18.68 12.56
C LYS A 148 4.38 -19.54 11.36
N ARG A 149 3.98 -20.79 11.61
CA ARG A 149 3.50 -21.71 10.57
C ARG A 149 2.10 -21.33 10.12
N GLU A 150 1.19 -21.12 11.06
CA GLU A 150 -0.18 -20.69 10.78
C GLU A 150 -0.21 -19.38 9.98
N PHE A 151 0.61 -18.39 10.38
CA PHE A 151 0.75 -17.14 9.62
C PHE A 151 1.17 -17.41 8.17
N ARG A 152 2.18 -18.26 7.95
CA ARG A 152 2.67 -18.60 6.60
C ARG A 152 1.65 -19.37 5.78
N ASP A 153 0.94 -20.31 6.42
CA ASP A 153 -0.06 -21.14 5.75
C ASP A 153 -1.27 -20.30 5.27
N HIS A 154 -1.52 -19.13 5.90
CA HIS A 154 -2.55 -18.17 5.47
C HIS A 154 -2.05 -17.20 4.41
N PHE A 155 -0.76 -17.20 4.12
CA PHE A 155 -0.15 -16.29 3.16
C PHE A 155 0.00 -16.97 1.80
N PHE A 156 -0.67 -16.48 0.77
CA PHE A 156 -0.78 -17.15 -0.55
C PHE A 156 0.54 -17.32 -1.30
N ILE A 157 1.61 -16.64 -0.88
CA ILE A 157 2.95 -16.77 -1.48
C ILE A 157 3.84 -17.82 -0.80
N SER A 158 3.34 -18.52 0.22
CA SER A 158 4.06 -19.60 0.91
C SER A 158 4.08 -20.94 0.17
#